data_18e870a01e0c7b94030a22795524bd62
#
_entry.id   18e870a01e0c7b94030a22795524bd62
#
_cell.length_a   1.000
_cell.length_b   1.000
_cell.length_c   1.000
_cell.angle_alpha   90.00
_cell.angle_beta   90.00
_cell.angle_gamma   90.00
#
_symmetry.space_group_name_H-M   'P 1'
#
loop_
_entity.id
_entity.type
_entity.pdbx_description
1 polymer ?
#
loop_
_entity_poly.entity_id
_entity_poly.type
_entity_poly.pdbx_seq_one_letter_code
_entity_poly.pdbx_strand_id
1 'polypeptide(L)'
;VNVMTGEFTGRSPKDKYIVKDSVTENTIWWNSDKAANDNKPISQDTWNALKETTVKQLSNKKLYVVDAFCGANENTRLKVRFIMEVAWQAHFVKNMFIRPTEAELENFGEPDFVVMNGSKTSFKDYAAHGLNSEVYVAFNLTEKIQLIGGTWYGGEMKKGLFSMMNYYLPLQG
;
A
#
# COMPACT_ATOMS: atom_id res chain seq x y z
N VAL A 1 -9.54 -4.76 -24.89
CA VAL A 1 -9.26 -5.67 -23.75
C VAL A 1 -10.10 -5.22 -22.57
N ASN A 2 -10.96 -6.10 -22.05
CA ASN A 2 -11.71 -5.82 -20.84
C ASN A 2 -10.79 -5.94 -19.62
N VAL A 3 -10.86 -4.96 -18.76
CA VAL A 3 -10.10 -4.95 -17.51
C VAL A 3 -11.08 -5.13 -16.35
N MET A 4 -10.86 -6.17 -15.55
CA MET A 4 -11.67 -6.45 -14.37
C MET A 4 -11.11 -5.68 -13.19
N THR A 5 -11.96 -4.91 -12.51
CA THR A 5 -11.61 -4.19 -11.27
C THR A 5 -12.11 -4.91 -10.01
N GLY A 6 -12.71 -6.09 -10.18
CA GLY A 6 -13.35 -6.83 -9.11
C GLY A 6 -14.71 -6.20 -8.73
N GLU A 7 -15.13 -6.46 -7.51
CA GLU A 7 -16.36 -5.90 -6.95
C GLU A 7 -16.26 -4.39 -6.69
N PHE A 8 -15.06 -3.92 -6.38
CA PHE A 8 -14.79 -2.52 -6.01
C PHE A 8 -14.38 -1.71 -7.24
N THR A 9 -15.19 -0.72 -7.59
CA THR A 9 -14.94 0.22 -8.69
C THR A 9 -14.31 1.54 -8.25
N GLY A 10 -14.01 1.67 -6.96
CA GLY A 10 -13.42 2.85 -6.34
C GLY A 10 -12.64 2.52 -5.07
N ARG A 11 -12.16 3.54 -4.40
CA ARG A 11 -11.46 3.41 -3.12
C ARG A 11 -12.38 2.88 -2.03
N SER A 12 -11.77 2.17 -1.07
CA SER A 12 -12.44 1.59 0.09
C SER A 12 -11.94 2.26 1.40
N PRO A 13 -12.36 3.51 1.70
CA PRO A 13 -11.84 4.27 2.84
C PRO A 13 -12.21 3.62 4.18
N LYS A 14 -13.30 2.85 4.24
CA LYS A 14 -13.69 2.12 5.44
C LYS A 14 -12.73 0.99 5.80
N ASP A 15 -11.94 0.50 4.83
CA ASP A 15 -11.01 -0.61 4.96
C ASP A 15 -9.55 -0.16 4.99
N LYS A 16 -9.32 1.15 5.21
CA LYS A 16 -7.98 1.75 5.37
C LYS A 16 -7.54 1.68 6.84
N TYR A 17 -6.32 1.21 7.05
CA TYR A 17 -5.73 1.04 8.39
C TYR A 17 -4.27 1.48 8.40
N ILE A 18 -3.81 1.97 9.54
CA ILE A 18 -2.40 2.32 9.77
C ILE A 18 -1.95 1.66 11.08
N VAL A 19 -0.78 1.04 11.08
CA VAL A 19 -0.20 0.49 12.31
C VAL A 19 0.07 1.61 13.30
N LYS A 20 -0.46 1.46 14.51
CA LYS A 20 -0.18 2.36 15.62
C LYS A 20 0.95 1.76 16.46
N ASP A 21 2.11 2.39 16.38
CA ASP A 21 3.31 2.04 17.12
C ASP A 21 3.90 3.26 17.85
N SER A 22 5.04 3.11 18.50
CA SER A 22 5.69 4.20 19.25
C SER A 22 6.09 5.41 18.37
N VAL A 23 6.28 5.21 17.07
CA VAL A 23 6.62 6.29 16.11
C VAL A 23 5.35 7.00 15.66
N THR A 24 4.34 6.22 15.22
CA THR A 24 3.12 6.76 14.61
C THR A 24 2.11 7.27 15.62
N GLU A 25 2.19 6.83 16.87
CA GLU A 25 1.25 7.22 17.93
C GLU A 25 1.11 8.74 18.05
N ASN A 26 2.22 9.46 17.97
CA ASN A 26 2.28 10.92 18.17
C ASN A 26 2.43 11.71 16.85
N THR A 27 2.56 11.05 15.71
CA THR A 27 2.79 11.69 14.41
C THR A 27 1.62 11.57 13.44
N ILE A 28 0.62 10.76 13.77
CA ILE A 28 -0.61 10.57 12.98
C ILE A 28 -1.79 11.25 13.68
N TRP A 29 -2.60 11.93 12.89
CA TRP A 29 -3.92 12.39 13.33
C TRP A 29 -4.91 11.23 13.23
N TRP A 30 -5.07 10.53 14.34
CA TRP A 30 -5.92 9.34 14.41
C TRP A 30 -7.41 9.65 14.35
N ASN A 31 -8.18 8.71 13.76
CA ASN A 31 -9.62 8.74 13.83
C ASN A 31 -10.11 8.69 15.29
N SER A 32 -11.01 9.58 15.67
CA SER A 32 -11.63 9.64 16.98
C SER A 32 -12.98 10.36 16.89
N ASP A 33 -13.75 10.33 17.97
CA ASP A 33 -15.02 11.06 18.08
C ASP A 33 -14.86 12.58 17.87
N LYS A 34 -13.65 13.10 18.15
CA LYS A 34 -13.31 14.53 17.98
C LYS A 34 -12.67 14.83 16.62
N ALA A 35 -12.23 13.84 15.89
CA ALA A 35 -11.51 14.00 14.63
C ALA A 35 -11.88 12.86 13.65
N ALA A 36 -13.02 13.00 13.02
CA ALA A 36 -13.49 12.04 12.01
C ALA A 36 -12.59 12.08 10.78
N ASN A 37 -11.85 11.00 10.54
CA ASN A 37 -11.01 10.78 9.37
C ASN A 37 -10.86 9.28 9.09
N ASP A 38 -10.10 8.93 8.06
CA ASP A 38 -9.91 7.52 7.63
C ASP A 38 -8.67 6.85 8.25
N ASN A 39 -7.96 7.49 9.20
CA ASN A 39 -6.75 6.94 9.80
C ASN A 39 -7.09 6.03 10.99
N LYS A 40 -7.58 4.83 10.69
CA LYS A 40 -7.94 3.84 11.71
C LYS A 40 -6.69 3.09 12.17
N PRO A 41 -6.45 3.02 13.49
CA PRO A 41 -5.31 2.29 14.02
C PRO A 41 -5.52 0.78 13.96
N ILE A 42 -4.44 0.04 13.68
CA ILE A 42 -4.36 -1.41 13.91
C ILE A 42 -3.10 -1.73 14.73
N SER A 43 -3.13 -2.87 15.42
CA SER A 43 -1.98 -3.37 16.16
C SER A 43 -0.94 -3.98 15.23
N GLN A 44 0.30 -4.14 15.74
CA GLN A 44 1.34 -4.88 15.06
C GLN A 44 0.93 -6.34 14.80
N ASP A 45 0.21 -6.97 15.71
CA ASP A 45 -0.26 -8.35 15.54
C ASP A 45 -1.26 -8.48 14.38
N THR A 46 -2.21 -7.54 14.28
CA THR A 46 -3.13 -7.46 13.13
C THR A 46 -2.36 -7.23 11.82
N TRP A 47 -1.39 -6.32 11.83
CA TRP A 47 -0.52 -6.10 10.69
C TRP A 47 0.22 -7.37 10.26
N ASN A 48 0.80 -8.11 11.21
CA ASN A 48 1.51 -9.34 10.94
C ASN A 48 0.60 -10.39 10.29
N ALA A 49 -0.65 -10.52 10.76
CA ALA A 49 -1.65 -11.42 10.18
C ALA A 49 -2.02 -11.02 8.74
N LEU A 50 -2.20 -9.73 8.46
CA LEU A 50 -2.47 -9.21 7.11
C LEU A 50 -1.25 -9.43 6.19
N LYS A 51 -0.04 -9.19 6.69
CA LYS A 51 1.21 -9.39 5.94
C LYS A 51 1.41 -10.85 5.57
N GLU A 52 1.25 -11.75 6.53
CA GLU A 52 1.33 -13.21 6.28
C GLU A 52 0.31 -13.64 5.22
N THR A 53 -0.93 -13.20 5.35
CA THR A 53 -2.01 -13.50 4.39
C THR A 53 -1.66 -12.98 2.99
N THR A 54 -1.15 -11.75 2.88
CA THR A 54 -0.77 -11.13 1.60
C THR A 54 0.43 -11.87 0.98
N VAL A 55 1.46 -12.16 1.75
CA VAL A 55 2.64 -12.91 1.29
C VAL A 55 2.26 -14.31 0.83
N LYS A 56 1.41 -15.02 1.58
CA LYS A 56 0.88 -16.32 1.19
C LYS A 56 0.13 -16.26 -0.14
N GLN A 57 -0.74 -15.24 -0.31
CA GLN A 57 -1.46 -15.03 -1.57
C GLN A 57 -0.54 -14.79 -2.76
N LEU A 58 0.54 -14.04 -2.56
CA LEU A 58 1.50 -13.69 -3.61
C LEU A 58 2.56 -14.78 -3.86
N SER A 59 2.67 -15.79 -3.00
CA SER A 59 3.68 -16.83 -3.10
C SER A 59 3.34 -17.88 -4.18
N ASN A 60 4.40 -18.48 -4.75
CA ASN A 60 4.31 -19.60 -5.69
C ASN A 60 3.44 -19.35 -6.93
N LYS A 61 3.43 -18.14 -7.44
CA LYS A 61 2.71 -17.75 -8.67
C LYS A 61 3.47 -16.71 -9.46
N LYS A 62 3.01 -16.47 -10.68
CA LYS A 62 3.51 -15.37 -11.50
C LYS A 62 3.14 -14.04 -10.88
N LEU A 63 4.12 -13.19 -10.68
CA LEU A 63 3.97 -11.84 -10.17
C LEU A 63 4.43 -10.81 -11.21
N TYR A 64 3.88 -9.61 -11.07
CA TYR A 64 4.30 -8.43 -11.82
C TYR A 64 4.96 -7.47 -10.84
N VAL A 65 6.28 -7.30 -10.99
CA VAL A 65 7.06 -6.39 -10.14
C VAL A 65 7.43 -5.17 -10.97
N VAL A 66 7.16 -3.99 -10.42
CA VAL A 66 7.49 -2.71 -11.04
C VAL A 66 8.22 -1.85 -10.05
N ASP A 67 9.43 -1.44 -10.41
CA ASP A 67 10.20 -0.41 -9.71
C ASP A 67 9.94 0.95 -10.36
N ALA A 68 9.65 1.96 -9.57
CA ALA A 68 9.30 3.29 -10.03
C ALA A 68 9.71 4.36 -9.02
N PHE A 69 9.75 5.61 -9.46
CA PHE A 69 9.96 6.74 -8.58
C PHE A 69 8.66 7.49 -8.29
N CYS A 70 8.52 7.93 -7.06
CA CYS A 70 7.44 8.80 -6.61
C CYS A 70 8.02 10.14 -6.15
N GLY A 71 7.61 11.23 -6.81
CA GLY A 71 8.13 12.58 -6.61
C GLY A 71 8.91 13.08 -7.82
N ALA A 72 8.70 14.36 -8.19
CA ALA A 72 9.32 14.96 -9.37
C ALA A 72 10.78 15.39 -9.14
N ASN A 73 11.12 15.75 -7.90
CA ASN A 73 12.46 16.19 -7.56
C ASN A 73 13.38 14.97 -7.34
N GLU A 74 14.43 14.86 -8.15
CA GLU A 74 15.38 13.74 -8.11
C GLU A 74 16.09 13.56 -6.76
N ASN A 75 16.28 14.66 -6.01
CA ASN A 75 16.96 14.61 -4.71
C ASN A 75 16.05 14.12 -3.57
N THR A 76 14.72 14.18 -3.74
CA THR A 76 13.74 13.85 -2.69
C THR A 76 12.73 12.79 -3.10
N ARG A 77 12.80 12.32 -4.37
CA ARG A 77 11.90 11.27 -4.85
C ARG A 77 12.15 9.95 -4.13
N LEU A 78 11.08 9.20 -3.90
CA LEU A 78 11.14 7.89 -3.27
C LEU A 78 11.20 6.78 -4.30
N LYS A 79 12.04 5.77 -4.03
CA LYS A 79 12.09 4.51 -4.77
C LYS A 79 11.00 3.59 -4.26
N VAL A 80 10.12 3.15 -5.13
CA VAL A 80 8.97 2.31 -4.76
C VAL A 80 8.97 1.03 -5.57
N ARG A 81 8.85 -0.10 -4.89
CA ARG A 81 8.63 -1.42 -5.51
C ARG A 81 7.19 -1.85 -5.35
N PHE A 82 6.53 -2.10 -6.46
CA PHE A 82 5.18 -2.64 -6.51
C PHE A 82 5.22 -4.13 -6.85
N ILE A 83 4.61 -4.95 -6.01
CA ILE A 83 4.48 -6.39 -6.20
C ILE A 83 2.99 -6.70 -6.37
N MET A 84 2.59 -7.20 -7.54
CA MET A 84 1.19 -7.37 -7.93
C MET A 84 0.96 -8.74 -8.58
N GLU A 85 -0.25 -9.28 -8.44
CA GLU A 85 -0.67 -10.51 -9.08
C GLU A 85 -1.57 -10.29 -10.32
N VAL A 86 -1.92 -9.03 -10.63
CA VAL A 86 -2.79 -8.66 -11.75
C VAL A 86 -2.03 -7.79 -12.76
N ALA A 87 -1.97 -8.26 -14.00
CA ALA A 87 -1.14 -7.64 -15.05
C ALA A 87 -1.49 -6.17 -15.34
N TRP A 88 -2.77 -5.82 -15.41
CA TRP A 88 -3.17 -4.46 -15.74
C TRP A 88 -2.78 -3.45 -14.66
N GLN A 89 -2.66 -3.89 -13.39
CA GLN A 89 -2.21 -3.03 -12.30
C GLN A 89 -0.74 -2.61 -12.49
N ALA A 90 0.09 -3.48 -13.04
CA ALA A 90 1.45 -3.13 -13.41
C ALA A 90 1.49 -2.06 -14.51
N HIS A 91 0.61 -2.17 -15.50
CA HIS A 91 0.45 -1.14 -16.52
C HIS A 91 -0.04 0.18 -15.94
N PHE A 92 -1.02 0.14 -15.04
CA PHE A 92 -1.52 1.31 -14.32
C PHE A 92 -0.40 2.03 -13.56
N VAL A 93 0.39 1.29 -12.77
CA VAL A 93 1.51 1.83 -12.01
C VAL A 93 2.56 2.49 -12.92
N LYS A 94 2.92 1.84 -14.03
CA LYS A 94 3.86 2.39 -15.02
C LYS A 94 3.38 3.71 -15.66
N ASN A 95 2.09 3.98 -15.66
CA ASN A 95 1.52 5.23 -16.17
C ASN A 95 1.32 6.29 -15.07
N MET A 96 1.27 5.89 -13.80
CA MET A 96 1.01 6.79 -12.68
C MET A 96 2.28 7.31 -12.00
N PHE A 97 3.39 6.59 -12.11
CA PHE A 97 4.66 6.90 -11.45
C PHE A 97 5.78 7.12 -12.47
N ILE A 98 6.86 7.75 -12.04
CA ILE A 98 8.02 8.04 -12.89
C ILE A 98 8.74 6.72 -13.19
N ARG A 99 8.92 6.43 -14.45
CA ARG A 99 9.63 5.23 -14.91
C ARG A 99 11.14 5.46 -14.83
N PRO A 100 11.87 4.59 -14.15
CA PRO A 100 13.32 4.62 -14.20
C PRO A 100 13.84 4.34 -15.63
N THR A 101 14.97 4.91 -15.98
CA THR A 101 15.76 4.49 -17.13
C THR A 101 16.39 3.12 -16.87
N GLU A 102 16.94 2.47 -17.89
CA GLU A 102 17.64 1.18 -17.75
C GLU A 102 18.80 1.29 -16.75
N ALA A 103 19.62 2.33 -16.86
CA ALA A 103 20.73 2.58 -15.93
C ALA A 103 20.28 2.81 -14.48
N GLU A 104 19.16 3.51 -14.28
CA GLU A 104 18.57 3.69 -12.95
C GLU A 104 17.99 2.38 -12.39
N LEU A 105 17.45 1.50 -13.24
CA LEU A 105 16.98 0.17 -12.82
C LEU A 105 18.13 -0.74 -12.41
N GLU A 106 19.26 -0.73 -13.15
CA GLU A 106 20.46 -1.48 -12.79
C GLU A 106 21.02 -1.07 -11.42
N ASN A 107 20.88 0.22 -11.08
CA ASN A 107 21.36 0.80 -9.84
C ASN A 107 20.24 1.11 -8.83
N PHE A 108 19.03 0.53 -9.01
CA PHE A 108 17.87 0.86 -8.19
C PHE A 108 18.10 0.57 -6.72
N GLY A 109 18.75 -0.57 -6.42
CA GLY A 109 19.03 -1.02 -5.06
C GLY A 109 17.78 -1.32 -4.25
N GLU A 110 17.87 -1.12 -2.94
CA GLU A 110 16.74 -1.31 -2.05
C GLU A 110 15.69 -0.20 -2.23
N PRO A 111 14.40 -0.54 -2.32
CA PRO A 111 13.34 0.45 -2.38
C PRO A 111 13.16 1.16 -1.04
N ASP A 112 12.78 2.45 -1.09
CA ASP A 112 12.36 3.20 0.10
C ASP A 112 10.98 2.75 0.61
N PHE A 113 10.17 2.24 -0.31
CA PHE A 113 8.81 1.77 -0.06
C PHE A 113 8.48 0.52 -0.85
N VAL A 114 7.70 -0.38 -0.24
CA VAL A 114 7.17 -1.57 -0.90
C VAL A 114 5.64 -1.57 -0.83
N VAL A 115 4.99 -1.79 -1.97
CA VAL A 115 3.55 -2.01 -2.08
C VAL A 115 3.31 -3.47 -2.47
N MET A 116 2.68 -4.24 -1.60
CA MET A 116 2.26 -5.62 -1.87
C MET A 116 0.76 -5.64 -2.14
N ASN A 117 0.36 -5.93 -3.36
CA ASN A 117 -1.04 -5.94 -3.79
C ASN A 117 -1.51 -7.36 -4.10
N GLY A 118 -2.10 -8.01 -3.10
CA GLY A 118 -2.78 -9.28 -3.23
C GLY A 118 -4.26 -9.08 -3.54
N SER A 119 -4.60 -8.56 -4.71
CA SER A 119 -5.97 -8.18 -5.10
C SER A 119 -7.00 -9.29 -4.91
N LYS A 120 -6.58 -10.56 -5.07
CA LYS A 120 -7.46 -11.73 -4.94
C LYS A 120 -7.53 -12.29 -3.52
N THR A 121 -6.91 -11.61 -2.55
CA THR A 121 -6.93 -12.01 -1.15
C THR A 121 -8.33 -11.81 -0.55
N SER A 122 -8.70 -12.69 0.38
CA SER A 122 -9.85 -12.51 1.26
C SER A 122 -9.41 -12.82 2.69
N PHE A 123 -9.42 -11.80 3.55
CA PHE A 123 -9.05 -11.95 4.97
C PHE A 123 -10.28 -12.34 5.80
N LYS A 124 -10.50 -13.64 5.93
CA LYS A 124 -11.71 -14.18 6.59
C LYS A 124 -11.81 -13.84 8.08
N ASP A 125 -10.68 -13.71 8.75
CA ASP A 125 -10.62 -13.44 10.19
C ASP A 125 -10.77 -11.96 10.56
N TYR A 126 -11.25 -11.14 9.62
CA TYR A 126 -11.34 -9.69 9.78
C TYR A 126 -12.10 -9.27 11.05
N ALA A 127 -13.18 -9.94 11.39
CA ALA A 127 -14.00 -9.63 12.55
C ALA A 127 -13.25 -9.87 13.88
N ALA A 128 -12.43 -10.92 13.96
CA ALA A 128 -11.60 -11.22 15.12
C ALA A 128 -10.51 -10.16 15.37
N HIS A 129 -10.10 -9.46 14.31
CA HIS A 129 -9.15 -8.35 14.37
C HIS A 129 -9.81 -6.97 14.44
N GLY A 130 -11.13 -6.89 14.56
CA GLY A 130 -11.86 -5.62 14.61
C GLY A 130 -11.86 -4.83 13.31
N LEU A 131 -11.62 -5.49 12.17
CA LEU A 131 -11.63 -4.86 10.86
C LEU A 131 -13.06 -4.79 10.30
N ASN A 132 -13.25 -3.87 9.34
CA ASN A 132 -14.58 -3.61 8.77
C ASN A 132 -15.07 -4.72 7.82
N SER A 133 -14.17 -5.32 7.05
CA SER A 133 -14.50 -6.35 6.07
C SER A 133 -13.27 -7.24 5.74
N GLU A 134 -13.45 -8.18 4.83
CA GLU A 134 -12.36 -9.03 4.30
C GLU A 134 -11.34 -8.25 3.47
N VAL A 135 -11.68 -7.03 3.06
CA VAL A 135 -10.82 -6.13 2.28
C VAL A 135 -9.95 -5.29 3.22
N TYR A 136 -8.74 -5.05 2.84
CA TYR A 136 -7.83 -4.18 3.60
C TYR A 136 -6.90 -3.38 2.71
N VAL A 137 -6.66 -2.14 3.13
CA VAL A 137 -5.62 -1.25 2.64
C VAL A 137 -4.85 -0.77 3.86
N ALA A 138 -3.78 -1.46 4.19
CA ALA A 138 -3.06 -1.29 5.44
C ALA A 138 -1.66 -0.72 5.21
N PHE A 139 -1.21 0.15 6.11
CA PHE A 139 0.09 0.80 6.07
C PHE A 139 0.87 0.52 7.35
N ASN A 140 2.11 0.11 7.20
CA ASN A 140 3.11 0.18 8.27
C ASN A 140 4.15 1.23 7.87
N LEU A 141 4.08 2.41 8.49
CA LEU A 141 4.95 3.54 8.16
C LEU A 141 6.37 3.36 8.70
N THR A 142 6.54 2.56 9.74
CA THR A 142 7.85 2.20 10.29
C THR A 142 8.57 1.17 9.43
N GLU A 143 7.85 0.11 8.99
CA GLU A 143 8.40 -0.88 8.03
C GLU A 143 8.42 -0.36 6.59
N LYS A 144 7.73 0.75 6.30
CA LYS A 144 7.62 1.34 4.96
C LYS A 144 6.99 0.40 3.93
N ILE A 145 5.87 -0.21 4.30
CA ILE A 145 5.12 -1.17 3.49
C ILE A 145 3.64 -0.79 3.46
N GLN A 146 3.01 -0.90 2.29
CA GLN A 146 1.57 -0.93 2.10
C GLN A 146 1.13 -2.34 1.69
N LEU A 147 0.08 -2.84 2.33
CA LEU A 147 -0.60 -4.08 1.97
C LEU A 147 -1.99 -3.77 1.41
N ILE A 148 -2.34 -4.37 0.29
CA ILE A 148 -3.67 -4.30 -0.31
C ILE A 148 -4.18 -5.72 -0.50
N GLY A 149 -5.41 -5.98 -0.06
CA GLY A 149 -6.07 -7.26 -0.25
C GLY A 149 -7.56 -7.11 -0.52
N GLY A 150 -8.12 -7.94 -1.40
CA GLY A 150 -9.55 -8.01 -1.67
C GLY A 150 -10.10 -6.93 -2.60
N THR A 151 -9.31 -6.00 -3.06
CA THR A 151 -9.69 -5.00 -4.06
C THR A 151 -8.73 -4.98 -5.25
N TRP A 152 -9.26 -4.81 -6.45
CA TRP A 152 -8.48 -4.71 -7.67
C TRP A 152 -8.33 -3.26 -8.14
N TYR A 153 -8.95 -2.32 -7.44
CA TYR A 153 -8.91 -0.92 -7.80
C TYR A 153 -7.49 -0.34 -7.70
N GLY A 154 -6.92 0.01 -8.85
CA GLY A 154 -5.53 0.49 -8.94
C GLY A 154 -5.26 1.80 -8.20
N GLY A 155 -6.29 2.63 -8.01
CA GLY A 155 -6.20 3.91 -7.30
C GLY A 155 -5.78 3.77 -5.82
N GLU A 156 -5.93 2.59 -5.20
CA GLU A 156 -5.43 2.36 -3.83
C GLU A 156 -3.90 2.46 -3.76
N MET A 157 -3.17 1.96 -4.76
CA MET A 157 -1.72 2.10 -4.84
C MET A 157 -1.31 3.58 -5.00
N LYS A 158 -1.99 4.31 -5.91
CA LYS A 158 -1.72 5.74 -6.15
C LYS A 158 -1.96 6.59 -4.90
N LYS A 159 -3.14 6.47 -4.31
CA LYS A 159 -3.53 7.26 -3.13
C LYS A 159 -2.77 6.84 -1.88
N GLY A 160 -2.43 5.57 -1.77
CA GLY A 160 -1.58 5.06 -0.70
C GLY A 160 -0.22 5.75 -0.69
N LEU A 161 0.48 5.81 -1.82
CA LEU A 161 1.77 6.50 -1.92
C LEU A 161 1.64 8.01 -1.69
N PHE A 162 0.57 8.63 -2.16
CA PHE A 162 0.29 10.02 -1.87
C PHE A 162 0.17 10.26 -0.35
N SER A 163 -0.55 9.40 0.36
CA SER A 163 -0.66 9.47 1.82
C SER A 163 0.69 9.27 2.51
N MET A 164 1.51 8.34 2.03
CA MET A 164 2.83 8.07 2.59
C MET A 164 3.80 9.23 2.37
N MET A 165 3.81 9.84 1.19
CA MET A 165 4.62 11.03 0.93
C MET A 165 4.19 12.22 1.80
N ASN A 166 2.90 12.44 1.97
CA ASN A 166 2.38 13.48 2.86
C ASN A 166 2.76 13.27 4.32
N TYR A 167 3.05 12.05 4.72
CA TYR A 167 3.56 11.75 6.05
C TYR A 167 5.08 11.99 6.15
N TYR A 168 5.86 11.48 5.18
CA TYR A 168 7.32 11.51 5.29
C TYR A 168 7.95 12.85 4.94
N LEU A 169 7.49 13.52 3.89
CA LEU A 169 8.11 14.76 3.44
C LEU A 169 8.13 15.87 4.52
N PRO A 170 7.03 16.11 5.27
CA PRO A 170 7.07 17.08 6.35
C PRO A 170 7.99 16.71 7.52
N LEU A 171 8.29 15.43 7.73
CA LEU A 171 9.19 14.97 8.77
C LEU A 171 10.67 15.13 8.40
N GLN A 172 10.96 15.32 7.13
CA GLN A 172 12.32 15.54 6.63
C GLN A 172 12.73 17.04 6.61
N GLY A 173 11.81 17.96 6.86
CA GLY A 173 12.03 19.40 6.91
C GLY A 173 11.76 20.09 5.59
#